data_b01048e76943c0fd9e3bd4ef4c88e1ab
#
_entry.id   b01048e76943c0fd9e3bd4ef4c88e1ab
#
_cell.length_a   1.000
_cell.length_b   1.000
_cell.length_c   1.000
_cell.angle_alpha   90.00
_cell.angle_beta   90.00
_cell.angle_gamma   90.00
#
_symmetry.space_group_name_H-M   'P 1'
#
loop_
_entity.id
_entity.type
_entity.pdbx_description
1 polymer ?
#
loop_
_entity_poly.entity_id
_entity_poly.type
_entity_poly.pdbx_seq_one_letter_code
_entity_poly.pdbx_strand_id
1 'polypeptide(L)'
;GITWGPGYVSNHSCSNGPFVSPLVWLYEIYKESDETITYGYMKQDKSRASKTVKKSDYYLDFAKKVYDFQRNHLLRQDGVYDDMLGGDDTHGQVVYEEVGGQRYRRHTNLKDRIGPAYSYNSGTMLSGAADLYRVVRDSRYLSDLQNLVSASFKYFAKLDKEKPGLYSYDVTGFNNWFNGVLMRGYLDAYPYDMNAETPLQSFQDNLDYSWEKHMYESMLPTNLLLGWGSDRTKQNVEGMFMFAFAAEYAALARFKTEY
;
A
#
# COMPACT_ATOMS: atom_id res chain seq x y z
N GLY A 1 -13.05 3.58 -7.88
CA GLY A 1 -11.76 2.86 -7.79
C GLY A 1 -11.20 2.52 -9.15
N ILE A 2 -9.95 2.17 -9.14
CA ILE A 2 -9.21 1.72 -10.32
C ILE A 2 -9.35 0.20 -10.39
N THR A 3 -9.78 -0.34 -11.53
CA THR A 3 -9.86 -1.79 -11.73
C THR A 3 -8.45 -2.38 -11.93
N TRP A 4 -8.29 -3.68 -11.64
CA TRP A 4 -6.99 -4.35 -11.72
C TRP A 4 -6.39 -4.28 -13.14
N GLY A 5 -7.21 -4.27 -14.15
CA GLY A 5 -6.78 -4.09 -15.54
C GLY A 5 -7.93 -3.86 -16.48
N PRO A 6 -7.66 -3.64 -17.77
CA PRO A 6 -8.69 -3.32 -18.77
C PRO A 6 -9.76 -4.41 -18.92
N GLY A 7 -9.41 -5.67 -18.66
CA GLY A 7 -10.32 -6.82 -18.75
C GLY A 7 -11.04 -7.19 -17.45
N TYR A 8 -10.86 -6.42 -16.36
CA TYR A 8 -11.37 -6.78 -15.05
C TYR A 8 -12.49 -5.88 -14.57
N VAL A 9 -13.40 -6.45 -13.80
CA VAL A 9 -14.43 -5.70 -13.04
C VAL A 9 -14.08 -5.58 -11.55
N SER A 10 -13.09 -6.35 -11.09
CA SER A 10 -12.56 -6.29 -9.73
C SER A 10 -11.70 -5.05 -9.49
N ASN A 11 -11.68 -4.58 -8.25
CA ASN A 11 -10.87 -3.45 -7.80
C ASN A 11 -9.95 -3.95 -6.68
N HIS A 12 -8.66 -3.86 -6.88
CA HIS A 12 -7.66 -4.36 -5.97
C HIS A 12 -7.00 -3.24 -5.19
N SER A 13 -6.59 -3.52 -3.95
CA SER A 13 -5.79 -2.58 -3.15
C SER A 13 -4.48 -2.22 -3.87
N CYS A 14 -3.84 -3.17 -4.53
CA CYS A 14 -2.62 -2.92 -5.31
C CYS A 14 -2.82 -1.98 -6.53
N SER A 15 -4.05 -1.81 -7.00
CA SER A 15 -4.38 -0.88 -8.10
C SER A 15 -4.87 0.47 -7.59
N ASN A 16 -5.10 0.64 -6.30
CA ASN A 16 -5.67 1.85 -5.72
C ASN A 16 -4.69 2.51 -4.74
N GLY A 17 -4.32 1.85 -3.65
CA GLY A 17 -3.46 2.43 -2.62
C GLY A 17 -2.17 3.07 -3.14
N PRO A 18 -1.37 2.37 -4.00
CA PRO A 18 -0.12 2.91 -4.52
C PRO A 18 -0.26 4.15 -5.39
N PHE A 19 -1.46 4.47 -5.90
CA PHE A 19 -1.67 5.66 -6.72
C PHE A 19 -1.86 6.94 -5.90
N VAL A 20 -2.22 6.85 -4.62
CA VAL A 20 -2.53 8.02 -3.81
C VAL A 20 -1.32 8.95 -3.69
N SER A 21 -0.20 8.44 -3.19
CA SER A 21 1.03 9.24 -3.01
C SER A 21 1.57 9.85 -4.30
N PRO A 22 1.75 9.11 -5.42
CA PRO A 22 2.17 9.70 -6.68
C PRO A 22 1.24 10.81 -7.19
N LEU A 23 -0.07 10.67 -6.99
CA LEU A 23 -1.02 11.72 -7.37
C LEU A 23 -0.86 12.98 -6.51
N VAL A 24 -0.56 12.83 -5.22
CA VAL A 24 -0.24 13.98 -4.35
C VAL A 24 1.08 14.63 -4.77
N TRP A 25 2.11 13.85 -5.13
CA TRP A 25 3.37 14.40 -5.63
C TRP A 25 3.19 15.14 -6.96
N LEU A 26 2.35 14.63 -7.86
CA LEU A 26 1.98 15.34 -9.09
C LEU A 26 1.23 16.64 -8.78
N TYR A 27 0.33 16.64 -7.78
CA TYR A 27 -0.27 17.88 -7.30
C TYR A 27 0.81 18.91 -6.88
N GLU A 28 1.79 18.49 -6.09
CA GLU A 28 2.85 19.40 -5.61
C GLU A 28 3.74 19.93 -6.73
N ILE A 29 4.03 19.10 -7.74
CA ILE A 29 4.78 19.54 -8.94
C ILE A 29 4.01 20.64 -9.70
N TYR A 30 2.69 20.52 -9.79
CA TYR A 30 1.87 21.43 -10.59
C TYR A 30 1.14 22.50 -9.80
N LYS A 31 1.26 22.58 -8.47
CA LYS A 31 0.46 23.49 -7.63
C LYS A 31 0.65 24.96 -7.98
N GLU A 32 1.86 25.36 -8.40
CA GLU A 32 2.18 26.73 -8.83
C GLU A 32 2.11 26.91 -10.35
N SER A 33 1.67 25.88 -11.10
CA SER A 33 1.55 25.92 -12.57
C SER A 33 0.14 26.25 -13.00
N ASP A 34 -0.01 27.01 -14.09
CA ASP A 34 -1.28 27.24 -14.77
C ASP A 34 -1.61 26.18 -15.83
N GLU A 35 -0.79 25.12 -15.92
CA GLU A 35 -1.05 24.04 -16.87
C GLU A 35 -2.37 23.34 -16.59
N THR A 36 -3.08 23.05 -17.67
CA THR A 36 -4.39 22.41 -17.63
C THR A 36 -4.38 21.02 -18.23
N ILE A 37 -5.36 20.21 -17.84
CA ILE A 37 -5.66 18.91 -18.41
C ILE A 37 -7.14 18.85 -18.80
N THR A 38 -7.42 18.32 -19.98
CA THR A 38 -8.79 18.00 -20.39
C THR A 38 -9.01 16.49 -20.25
N TYR A 39 -10.02 16.10 -19.47
CA TYR A 39 -10.37 14.70 -19.29
C TYR A 39 -11.84 14.46 -19.56
N GLY A 40 -12.13 13.27 -20.11
CA GLY A 40 -13.48 12.78 -20.34
C GLY A 40 -14.05 12.10 -19.10
N TYR A 41 -15.33 12.25 -18.85
CA TYR A 41 -16.07 11.53 -17.83
C TYR A 41 -17.48 11.19 -18.30
N MET A 42 -18.07 10.20 -17.63
CA MET A 42 -19.47 9.81 -17.90
C MET A 42 -20.38 10.50 -16.89
N LYS A 43 -21.44 11.14 -17.39
CA LYS A 43 -22.50 11.70 -16.55
C LYS A 43 -23.44 10.60 -16.03
N GLN A 44 -24.34 10.96 -15.10
CA GLN A 44 -25.34 10.03 -14.57
C GLN A 44 -26.28 9.47 -15.62
N ASP A 45 -26.60 10.26 -16.66
CA ASP A 45 -27.42 9.87 -17.80
C ASP A 45 -26.66 9.02 -18.84
N LYS A 46 -25.42 8.63 -18.50
CA LYS A 46 -24.50 7.86 -19.35
C LYS A 46 -23.99 8.61 -20.58
N SER A 47 -24.30 9.89 -20.74
CA SER A 47 -23.68 10.72 -21.78
C SER A 47 -22.23 11.06 -21.41
N ARG A 48 -21.39 11.23 -22.44
CA ARG A 48 -20.00 11.72 -22.24
C ARG A 48 -19.96 13.22 -22.10
N ALA A 49 -19.07 13.67 -21.23
CA ALA A 49 -18.66 15.05 -21.13
C ALA A 49 -17.14 15.14 -21.00
N SER A 50 -16.60 16.30 -21.27
CA SER A 50 -15.22 16.63 -20.96
C SER A 50 -15.16 17.87 -20.09
N LYS A 51 -14.09 17.97 -19.32
CA LYS A 51 -13.82 19.10 -18.44
C LYS A 51 -12.33 19.44 -18.52
N THR A 52 -12.03 20.72 -18.64
CA THR A 52 -10.67 21.26 -18.53
C THR A 52 -10.50 21.90 -17.16
N VAL A 53 -9.46 21.51 -16.44
CA VAL A 53 -9.13 21.99 -15.11
C VAL A 53 -7.61 22.15 -14.98
N LYS A 54 -7.13 22.86 -13.96
CA LYS A 54 -5.69 22.86 -13.64
C LYS A 54 -5.22 21.41 -13.33
N LYS A 55 -4.00 21.10 -13.75
CA LYS A 55 -3.41 19.77 -13.48
C LYS A 55 -3.34 19.50 -11.98
N SER A 56 -2.96 20.50 -11.18
CA SER A 56 -2.94 20.39 -9.73
C SER A 56 -4.29 19.96 -9.15
N ASP A 57 -5.38 20.64 -9.53
CA ASP A 57 -6.73 20.31 -9.05
C ASP A 57 -7.14 18.88 -9.46
N TYR A 58 -6.81 18.50 -10.70
CA TYR A 58 -7.09 17.16 -11.21
C TYR A 58 -6.41 16.08 -10.37
N TYR A 59 -5.10 16.22 -10.13
CA TYR A 59 -4.32 15.20 -9.42
C TYR A 59 -4.74 15.10 -7.95
N LEU A 60 -4.97 16.22 -7.26
CA LEU A 60 -5.41 16.20 -5.88
C LEU A 60 -6.82 15.62 -5.73
N ASP A 61 -7.75 15.99 -6.60
CA ASP A 61 -9.10 15.44 -6.60
C ASP A 61 -9.08 13.93 -6.88
N PHE A 62 -8.21 13.49 -7.79
CA PHE A 62 -8.08 12.07 -8.09
C PHE A 62 -7.43 11.30 -6.93
N ALA A 63 -6.40 11.84 -6.27
CA ALA A 63 -5.81 11.25 -5.07
C ALA A 63 -6.86 11.02 -3.98
N LYS A 64 -7.66 12.04 -3.67
CA LYS A 64 -8.75 11.95 -2.70
C LYS A 64 -9.77 10.88 -3.07
N LYS A 65 -10.21 10.83 -4.32
CA LYS A 65 -11.18 9.84 -4.80
C LYS A 65 -10.67 8.40 -4.70
N VAL A 66 -9.40 8.17 -5.02
CA VAL A 66 -8.79 6.83 -4.93
C VAL A 66 -8.64 6.42 -3.46
N TYR A 67 -8.17 7.32 -2.60
CA TYR A 67 -8.08 7.10 -1.17
C TYR A 67 -9.45 6.76 -0.56
N ASP A 68 -10.45 7.61 -0.81
CA ASP A 68 -11.80 7.42 -0.30
C ASP A 68 -12.44 6.13 -0.81
N PHE A 69 -12.18 5.76 -2.05
CA PHE A 69 -12.65 4.48 -2.57
C PHE A 69 -12.09 3.30 -1.76
N GLN A 70 -10.79 3.22 -1.58
CA GLN A 70 -10.17 2.11 -0.85
C GLN A 70 -10.61 2.11 0.62
N ARG A 71 -10.62 3.28 1.26
CA ARG A 71 -11.10 3.44 2.63
C ARG A 71 -12.55 2.96 2.82
N ASN A 72 -13.45 3.37 1.95
CA ASN A 72 -14.88 3.09 2.11
C ASN A 72 -15.26 1.66 1.74
N HIS A 73 -14.50 1.01 0.88
CA HIS A 73 -14.86 -0.30 0.35
C HIS A 73 -13.98 -1.44 0.86
N LEU A 74 -12.73 -1.19 1.24
CA LEU A 74 -11.77 -2.24 1.59
C LEU A 74 -11.30 -2.19 3.05
N LEU A 75 -11.57 -1.11 3.80
CA LEU A 75 -11.26 -1.06 5.23
C LEU A 75 -12.13 -2.05 6.00
N ARG A 76 -11.47 -2.91 6.79
CA ARG A 76 -12.10 -3.94 7.63
C ARG A 76 -12.45 -3.39 9.00
N GLN A 77 -13.25 -4.14 9.75
CA GLN A 77 -13.61 -3.79 11.14
C GLN A 77 -12.41 -3.87 12.10
N ASP A 78 -11.41 -4.70 11.80
CA ASP A 78 -10.17 -4.79 12.58
C ASP A 78 -9.13 -3.72 12.21
N GLY A 79 -9.49 -2.80 11.33
CA GLY A 79 -8.71 -1.59 11.02
C GLY A 79 -7.63 -1.77 9.94
N VAL A 80 -7.54 -2.94 9.28
CA VAL A 80 -6.65 -3.16 8.14
C VAL A 80 -7.44 -3.30 6.84
N TYR A 81 -6.76 -3.40 5.71
CA TYR A 81 -7.41 -3.41 4.39
C TYR A 81 -7.45 -4.81 3.76
N ASP A 82 -8.61 -5.20 3.23
CA ASP A 82 -8.77 -6.37 2.37
C ASP A 82 -8.01 -6.19 1.05
N ASP A 83 -7.74 -7.30 0.36
CA ASP A 83 -6.97 -7.26 -0.88
C ASP A 83 -7.80 -6.74 -2.06
N MET A 84 -9.04 -7.17 -2.22
CA MET A 84 -9.84 -6.79 -3.37
C MET A 84 -11.34 -6.81 -3.15
N LEU A 85 -12.04 -6.16 -4.09
CA LEU A 85 -13.48 -6.31 -4.34
C LEU A 85 -13.68 -7.05 -5.65
N GLY A 86 -14.65 -7.95 -5.68
CA GLY A 86 -15.11 -8.58 -6.89
C GLY A 86 -14.66 -10.00 -7.16
N GLY A 87 -13.77 -10.52 -6.33
CA GLY A 87 -13.35 -11.92 -6.38
C GLY A 87 -12.58 -12.35 -7.62
N ASP A 88 -12.04 -13.55 -7.59
CA ASP A 88 -11.27 -14.15 -8.68
C ASP A 88 -12.14 -14.52 -9.87
N ASP A 89 -13.41 -14.82 -9.66
CA ASP A 89 -14.38 -15.22 -10.67
C ASP A 89 -14.83 -14.07 -11.58
N THR A 90 -14.49 -12.84 -11.25
CA THR A 90 -14.80 -11.67 -12.08
C THR A 90 -13.80 -11.45 -13.21
N HIS A 91 -12.74 -12.22 -13.25
CA HIS A 91 -11.75 -12.19 -14.31
C HIS A 91 -12.37 -12.59 -15.65
N GLY A 92 -12.23 -11.74 -16.67
CA GLY A 92 -12.77 -11.98 -17.98
C GLY A 92 -14.29 -11.83 -18.16
N GLN A 93 -15.02 -11.50 -17.09
CA GLN A 93 -16.47 -11.31 -17.10
C GLN A 93 -16.90 -9.87 -17.37
N VAL A 94 -16.07 -9.10 -18.06
CA VAL A 94 -16.38 -7.69 -18.37
C VAL A 94 -17.49 -7.62 -19.42
N VAL A 95 -18.62 -7.06 -18.99
CA VAL A 95 -19.73 -6.75 -19.89
C VAL A 95 -19.61 -5.32 -20.37
N TYR A 96 -19.75 -5.11 -21.65
CA TYR A 96 -19.73 -3.79 -22.27
C TYR A 96 -21.11 -3.42 -22.77
N GLU A 97 -21.40 -2.12 -22.78
CA GLU A 97 -22.55 -1.52 -23.42
C GLU A 97 -22.12 -0.40 -24.36
N GLU A 98 -22.86 -0.17 -25.41
CA GLU A 98 -22.65 0.96 -26.30
C GLU A 98 -23.62 2.10 -25.97
N VAL A 99 -23.07 3.30 -25.82
CA VAL A 99 -23.83 4.52 -25.60
C VAL A 99 -23.27 5.61 -26.50
N GLY A 100 -24.12 6.15 -27.38
CA GLY A 100 -23.71 7.20 -28.33
C GLY A 100 -22.59 6.76 -29.28
N GLY A 101 -22.60 5.50 -29.73
CA GLY A 101 -21.59 4.94 -30.62
C GLY A 101 -20.23 4.64 -29.96
N GLN A 102 -20.18 4.64 -28.63
CA GLN A 102 -18.96 4.36 -27.90
C GLN A 102 -19.16 3.24 -26.88
N ARG A 103 -18.14 2.40 -26.77
CA ARG A 103 -18.13 1.22 -25.89
C ARG A 103 -17.68 1.58 -24.48
N TYR A 104 -18.47 1.19 -23.47
CA TYR A 104 -18.20 1.38 -22.06
C TYR A 104 -18.27 0.07 -21.30
N ARG A 105 -17.53 -0.02 -20.22
CA ARG A 105 -17.72 -1.07 -19.24
C ARG A 105 -19.05 -0.84 -18.52
N ARG A 106 -19.90 -1.88 -18.48
CA ARG A 106 -21.25 -1.78 -17.92
C ARG A 106 -21.26 -1.57 -16.41
N HIS A 107 -20.41 -2.28 -15.68
CA HIS A 107 -20.34 -2.23 -14.23
C HIS A 107 -18.99 -2.75 -13.71
N THR A 108 -18.72 -2.44 -12.45
CA THR A 108 -17.68 -3.08 -11.62
C THR A 108 -18.35 -3.80 -10.46
N ASN A 109 -17.79 -4.91 -9.99
CA ASN A 109 -18.28 -5.57 -8.80
C ASN A 109 -17.71 -4.85 -7.56
N LEU A 110 -18.60 -4.27 -6.76
CA LEU A 110 -18.26 -3.56 -5.50
C LEU A 110 -18.82 -4.25 -4.26
N LYS A 111 -19.31 -5.50 -4.36
CA LYS A 111 -20.00 -6.17 -3.27
C LYS A 111 -19.13 -7.13 -2.50
N ASP A 112 -18.35 -7.93 -3.21
CA ASP A 112 -17.64 -9.04 -2.61
C ASP A 112 -16.25 -8.57 -2.19
N ARG A 113 -16.04 -8.42 -0.89
CA ARG A 113 -14.72 -8.21 -0.31
C ARG A 113 -14.01 -9.54 -0.20
N ILE A 114 -12.78 -9.60 -0.67
CA ILE A 114 -11.95 -10.78 -0.64
C ILE A 114 -10.56 -10.39 -0.13
N GLY A 115 -10.11 -11.14 0.85
CA GLY A 115 -8.78 -11.04 1.43
C GLY A 115 -8.01 -12.32 1.23
N PRO A 116 -6.76 -12.45 1.63
CA PRO A 116 -6.27 -11.97 2.93
C PRO A 116 -5.92 -10.48 2.94
N ALA A 117 -5.87 -9.91 4.13
CA ALA A 117 -5.31 -8.58 4.32
C ALA A 117 -3.79 -8.70 4.21
N TYR A 118 -3.21 -8.33 3.07
CA TYR A 118 -1.77 -8.24 2.92
C TYR A 118 -1.23 -6.95 3.54
N SER A 119 -0.02 -7.01 4.09
CA SER A 119 0.59 -5.87 4.80
C SER A 119 0.80 -4.64 3.90
N TYR A 120 1.10 -4.83 2.61
CA TYR A 120 1.25 -3.72 1.67
C TYR A 120 -0.03 -2.90 1.47
N ASN A 121 -1.21 -3.52 1.62
CA ASN A 121 -2.48 -2.81 1.49
C ASN A 121 -2.59 -1.68 2.53
N SER A 122 -2.22 -2.00 3.78
CA SER A 122 -2.16 -1.01 4.86
C SER A 122 -0.98 -0.05 4.70
N GLY A 123 0.19 -0.53 4.28
CA GLY A 123 1.38 0.29 4.06
C GLY A 123 1.15 1.42 3.05
N THR A 124 0.55 1.11 1.89
CA THR A 124 0.24 2.13 0.88
C THR A 124 -0.81 3.15 1.34
N MET A 125 -1.75 2.73 2.19
CA MET A 125 -2.75 3.64 2.75
C MET A 125 -2.20 4.51 3.88
N LEU A 126 -1.20 4.05 4.63
CA LEU A 126 -0.44 4.89 5.56
C LEU A 126 0.28 6.01 4.81
N SER A 127 1.06 5.67 3.77
CA SER A 127 1.73 6.65 2.92
C SER A 127 0.75 7.64 2.30
N GLY A 128 -0.36 7.13 1.75
CA GLY A 128 -1.41 7.96 1.14
C GLY A 128 -2.09 8.91 2.11
N ALA A 129 -2.37 8.45 3.34
CA ALA A 129 -2.94 9.29 4.40
C ALA A 129 -1.97 10.38 4.86
N ALA A 130 -0.68 10.03 5.04
CA ALA A 130 0.38 10.97 5.39
C ALA A 130 0.53 12.08 4.34
N ASP A 131 0.62 11.72 3.07
CA ASP A 131 0.74 12.65 1.96
C ASP A 131 -0.50 13.55 1.81
N LEU A 132 -1.70 12.98 1.89
CA LEU A 132 -2.94 13.77 1.85
C LEU A 132 -3.04 14.72 3.05
N TYR A 133 -2.73 14.25 4.27
CA TYR A 133 -2.71 15.12 5.44
C TYR A 133 -1.70 16.26 5.30
N ARG A 134 -0.52 15.97 4.76
CA ARG A 134 0.54 16.97 4.54
C ARG A 134 0.07 18.14 3.66
N VAL A 135 -0.68 17.88 2.60
CA VAL A 135 -1.10 18.92 1.63
C VAL A 135 -2.49 19.49 1.89
N VAL A 136 -3.42 18.70 2.48
CA VAL A 136 -4.82 19.13 2.66
C VAL A 136 -5.09 19.64 4.08
N ARG A 137 -4.38 19.12 5.09
CA ARG A 137 -4.57 19.40 6.52
C ARG A 137 -5.97 19.05 7.06
N ASP A 138 -6.67 18.11 6.41
CA ASP A 138 -7.91 17.56 6.92
C ASP A 138 -7.62 16.52 8.00
N SER A 139 -8.14 16.76 9.21
CA SER A 139 -7.95 15.89 10.38
C SER A 139 -8.43 14.44 10.18
N ARG A 140 -9.29 14.19 9.23
CA ARG A 140 -9.73 12.84 8.87
C ARG A 140 -8.55 11.96 8.42
N TYR A 141 -7.65 12.49 7.58
CA TYR A 141 -6.47 11.73 7.15
C TYR A 141 -5.51 11.44 8.30
N LEU A 142 -5.35 12.39 9.22
CA LEU A 142 -4.55 12.17 10.43
C LEU A 142 -5.17 11.08 11.32
N SER A 143 -6.48 11.14 11.56
CA SER A 143 -7.18 10.13 12.36
C SER A 143 -7.12 8.74 11.72
N ASP A 144 -7.31 8.65 10.40
CA ASP A 144 -7.20 7.39 9.66
C ASP A 144 -5.78 6.83 9.77
N LEU A 145 -4.74 7.67 9.63
CA LEU A 145 -3.34 7.29 9.77
C LEU A 145 -3.04 6.72 11.16
N GLN A 146 -3.40 7.44 12.23
CA GLN A 146 -3.13 7.03 13.62
C GLN A 146 -3.82 5.70 13.97
N ASN A 147 -5.08 5.55 13.54
CA ASN A 147 -5.81 4.30 13.71
C ASN A 147 -5.12 3.14 12.95
N LEU A 148 -4.67 3.40 11.73
CA LEU A 148 -4.05 2.38 10.88
C LEU A 148 -2.66 1.98 11.38
N VAL A 149 -1.84 2.90 11.93
CA VAL A 149 -0.57 2.57 12.58
C VAL A 149 -0.79 1.51 13.65
N SER A 150 -1.71 1.76 14.58
CA SER A 150 -2.00 0.85 15.68
C SER A 150 -2.62 -0.48 15.22
N ALA A 151 -3.59 -0.41 14.31
CA ALA A 151 -4.32 -1.58 13.83
C ALA A 151 -3.42 -2.51 13.01
N SER A 152 -2.61 -1.97 12.09
CA SER A 152 -1.75 -2.77 11.23
C SER A 152 -0.62 -3.43 12.02
N PHE A 153 -0.01 -2.76 12.99
CA PHE A 153 0.99 -3.39 13.85
C PHE A 153 0.38 -4.54 14.66
N LYS A 154 -0.75 -4.30 15.30
CA LYS A 154 -1.46 -5.36 16.05
C LYS A 154 -1.85 -6.56 15.17
N TYR A 155 -2.18 -6.31 13.90
CA TYR A 155 -2.63 -7.36 12.98
C TYR A 155 -1.47 -8.17 12.42
N PHE A 156 -0.43 -7.52 11.91
CA PHE A 156 0.65 -8.15 11.16
C PHE A 156 1.83 -8.60 12.01
N ALA A 157 2.16 -7.88 13.09
CA ALA A 157 3.25 -8.21 13.99
C ALA A 157 2.77 -9.15 15.10
N LYS A 158 3.47 -10.27 15.29
CA LYS A 158 3.19 -11.21 16.37
C LYS A 158 4.44 -11.35 17.23
N LEU A 159 4.30 -11.14 18.53
CA LEU A 159 5.42 -11.35 19.44
C LEU A 159 5.96 -12.77 19.27
N ASP A 160 7.25 -12.90 19.01
CA ASP A 160 7.89 -14.21 18.82
C ASP A 160 7.99 -14.92 20.17
N LYS A 161 7.58 -16.20 20.20
CA LYS A 161 7.54 -16.98 21.45
C LYS A 161 8.90 -17.52 21.86
N GLU A 162 9.80 -17.70 20.90
CA GLU A 162 11.12 -18.27 21.14
C GLU A 162 12.21 -17.21 21.25
N LYS A 163 11.94 -16.00 20.77
CA LYS A 163 12.84 -14.86 20.73
C LYS A 163 12.19 -13.66 21.42
N PRO A 164 12.23 -13.61 22.76
CA PRO A 164 11.58 -12.54 23.53
C PRO A 164 12.02 -11.15 23.07
N GLY A 165 11.05 -10.29 22.84
CA GLY A 165 11.27 -8.92 22.39
C GLY A 165 11.24 -8.72 20.88
N LEU A 166 11.32 -9.79 20.09
CA LEU A 166 11.18 -9.72 18.64
C LEU A 166 9.74 -9.95 18.17
N TYR A 167 9.40 -9.41 17.01
CA TYR A 167 8.10 -9.59 16.38
C TYR A 167 8.25 -10.35 15.08
N SER A 168 7.51 -11.44 14.92
CA SER A 168 7.44 -12.18 13.67
C SER A 168 6.35 -11.61 12.76
N TYR A 169 6.64 -11.57 11.46
CA TYR A 169 5.72 -11.23 10.39
C TYR A 169 5.54 -12.43 9.48
N ASP A 170 4.39 -12.51 8.79
CA ASP A 170 4.22 -13.52 7.76
C ASP A 170 5.19 -13.24 6.59
N VAL A 171 5.97 -14.25 6.22
CA VAL A 171 6.95 -14.18 5.13
C VAL A 171 6.66 -15.20 4.03
N THR A 172 5.48 -15.83 4.04
CA THR A 172 5.08 -16.80 3.02
C THR A 172 4.86 -16.11 1.65
N GLY A 173 5.26 -16.76 0.58
CA GLY A 173 5.13 -16.22 -0.77
C GLY A 173 5.84 -14.87 -0.92
N PHE A 174 5.11 -13.85 -1.30
CA PHE A 174 5.62 -12.48 -1.49
C PHE A 174 5.54 -11.60 -0.25
N ASN A 175 5.10 -12.12 0.89
CA ASN A 175 4.81 -11.31 2.07
C ASN A 175 6.03 -10.56 2.62
N ASN A 176 7.25 -11.08 2.46
CA ASN A 176 8.46 -10.31 2.78
C ASN A 176 8.53 -8.97 2.04
N TRP A 177 8.27 -8.99 0.73
CA TRP A 177 8.21 -7.77 -0.06
C TRP A 177 7.08 -6.84 0.42
N PHE A 178 5.92 -7.42 0.77
CA PHE A 178 4.78 -6.66 1.28
C PHE A 178 5.06 -6.01 2.64
N ASN A 179 5.83 -6.68 3.49
CA ASN A 179 6.25 -6.14 4.78
C ASN A 179 7.16 -4.91 4.63
N GLY A 180 8.06 -4.89 3.66
CA GLY A 180 8.86 -3.70 3.33
C GLY A 180 8.00 -2.50 2.90
N VAL A 181 6.87 -2.75 2.21
CA VAL A 181 5.91 -1.69 1.89
C VAL A 181 5.18 -1.18 3.13
N LEU A 182 4.83 -2.07 4.06
CA LEU A 182 4.24 -1.67 5.34
C LEU A 182 5.23 -0.83 6.16
N MET A 183 6.49 -1.26 6.27
CA MET A 183 7.53 -0.51 6.98
C MET A 183 7.68 0.91 6.42
N ARG A 184 7.71 1.06 5.08
CA ARG A 184 7.74 2.37 4.45
C ARG A 184 6.52 3.22 4.83
N GLY A 185 5.33 2.61 4.90
CA GLY A 185 4.12 3.28 5.38
C GLY A 185 4.27 3.83 6.82
N TYR A 186 4.93 3.08 7.71
CA TYR A 186 5.24 3.57 9.06
C TYR A 186 6.24 4.73 9.05
N LEU A 187 7.26 4.70 8.17
CA LEU A 187 8.18 5.82 8.01
C LEU A 187 7.45 7.11 7.60
N ASP A 188 6.55 7.00 6.62
CA ASP A 188 5.75 8.15 6.15
C ASP A 188 4.77 8.65 7.22
N ALA A 189 4.31 7.76 8.10
CA ALA A 189 3.39 8.09 9.19
C ALA A 189 4.09 8.71 10.41
N TYR A 190 5.34 8.39 10.67
CA TYR A 190 6.06 8.77 11.89
C TYR A 190 6.03 10.28 12.21
N PRO A 191 6.19 11.20 11.24
CA PRO A 191 6.11 12.66 11.51
C PRO A 191 4.75 13.12 12.07
N TYR A 192 3.72 12.28 11.98
CA TYR A 192 2.35 12.58 12.40
C TYR A 192 1.85 11.68 13.53
N ASP A 193 2.52 10.56 13.76
CA ASP A 193 2.22 9.62 14.84
C ASP A 193 3.47 8.89 15.30
N MET A 194 4.04 9.32 16.42
CA MET A 194 5.23 8.71 17.01
C MET A 194 5.02 7.23 17.44
N ASN A 195 3.78 6.75 17.53
CA ASN A 195 3.52 5.32 17.77
C ASN A 195 4.04 4.43 16.61
N ALA A 196 4.36 5.00 15.45
CA ALA A 196 5.03 4.30 14.36
C ALA A 196 6.49 3.91 14.69
N GLU A 197 7.11 4.44 15.75
CA GLU A 197 8.46 4.08 16.18
C GLU A 197 8.57 2.59 16.55
N THR A 198 7.63 2.08 17.33
CA THR A 198 7.64 0.66 17.75
C THR A 198 7.59 -0.31 16.57
N PRO A 199 6.68 -0.16 15.57
CA PRO A 199 6.74 -0.93 14.33
C PRO A 199 8.09 -0.82 13.63
N LEU A 200 8.63 0.38 13.46
CA LEU A 200 9.90 0.60 12.77
C LEU A 200 11.06 -0.10 13.49
N GLN A 201 11.12 0.01 14.83
CA GLN A 201 12.11 -0.68 15.63
C GLN A 201 12.00 -2.20 15.48
N SER A 202 10.78 -2.76 15.39
CA SER A 202 10.59 -4.19 15.20
C SER A 202 11.18 -4.72 13.88
N PHE A 203 11.12 -3.93 12.80
CA PHE A 203 11.79 -4.27 11.53
C PHE A 203 13.31 -4.20 11.68
N GLN A 204 13.83 -3.15 12.32
CA GLN A 204 15.26 -3.02 12.57
C GLN A 204 15.79 -4.20 13.39
N ASP A 205 15.11 -4.55 14.48
CA ASP A 205 15.51 -5.65 15.36
C ASP A 205 15.56 -7.00 14.62
N ASN A 206 14.60 -7.25 13.73
CA ASN A 206 14.59 -8.46 12.92
C ASN A 206 15.74 -8.51 11.90
N LEU A 207 16.04 -7.39 11.26
CA LEU A 207 17.16 -7.28 10.33
C LEU A 207 18.48 -7.47 11.06
N ASP A 208 18.68 -6.79 12.18
CA ASP A 208 19.91 -6.87 12.99
C ASP A 208 20.09 -8.29 13.57
N TYR A 209 19.01 -8.91 14.06
CA TYR A 209 19.05 -10.30 14.51
C TYR A 209 19.50 -11.24 13.40
N SER A 210 18.92 -11.11 12.20
CA SER A 210 19.28 -11.96 11.07
C SER A 210 20.71 -11.71 10.58
N TRP A 211 21.13 -10.46 10.56
CA TRP A 211 22.51 -10.08 10.23
C TRP A 211 23.52 -10.76 11.16
N GLU A 212 23.28 -10.71 12.46
CA GLU A 212 24.18 -11.30 13.47
C GLU A 212 24.15 -12.83 13.50
N LYS A 213 22.98 -13.44 13.31
CA LYS A 213 22.78 -14.87 13.55
C LYS A 213 22.74 -15.72 12.28
N HIS A 214 22.34 -15.14 11.18
CA HIS A 214 21.97 -15.91 9.97
C HIS A 214 22.66 -15.47 8.70
N MET A 215 23.42 -14.36 8.69
CA MET A 215 24.11 -13.92 7.48
C MET A 215 25.05 -15.00 6.97
N TYR A 216 24.97 -15.29 5.68
CA TYR A 216 25.80 -16.26 4.99
C TYR A 216 26.16 -15.75 3.60
N GLU A 217 27.46 -15.68 3.27
CA GLU A 217 27.96 -15.14 1.98
C GLU A 217 27.35 -13.77 1.61
N SER A 218 27.22 -12.88 2.58
CA SER A 218 26.61 -11.54 2.46
C SER A 218 25.13 -11.56 2.10
N MET A 219 24.43 -12.66 2.35
CA MET A 219 22.98 -12.82 2.11
C MET A 219 22.23 -13.12 3.39
N LEU A 220 20.98 -12.69 3.44
CA LEU A 220 20.04 -12.99 4.52
C LEU A 220 19.02 -14.04 4.10
N PRO A 221 18.52 -14.87 5.02
CA PRO A 221 17.46 -15.83 4.72
C PRO A 221 16.13 -15.13 4.47
N THR A 222 15.23 -15.78 3.75
CA THR A 222 13.87 -15.29 3.52
C THR A 222 13.12 -15.06 4.85
N ASN A 223 13.28 -15.97 5.82
CA ASN A 223 12.77 -15.77 7.16
C ASN A 223 13.89 -15.29 8.09
N LEU A 224 13.85 -14.00 8.42
CA LEU A 224 14.89 -13.34 9.22
C LEU A 224 15.03 -13.93 10.63
N LEU A 225 13.99 -14.51 11.21
CA LEU A 225 14.01 -15.06 12.56
C LEU A 225 14.30 -16.56 12.60
N LEU A 226 13.88 -17.33 11.61
CA LEU A 226 14.13 -18.77 11.55
C LEU A 226 15.45 -19.15 10.87
N GLY A 227 16.00 -18.25 10.07
CA GLY A 227 17.26 -18.49 9.38
C GLY A 227 17.13 -19.42 8.16
N TRP A 228 18.19 -20.12 7.81
CA TRP A 228 18.34 -20.93 6.60
C TRP A 228 17.76 -22.34 6.71
N GLY A 229 17.26 -22.75 7.86
CA GLY A 229 16.89 -24.14 8.11
C GLY A 229 18.13 -25.05 8.30
N SER A 230 17.94 -26.35 8.08
CA SER A 230 18.97 -27.37 8.37
C SER A 230 20.11 -27.45 7.35
N ASP A 231 19.91 -26.99 6.13
CA ASP A 231 20.92 -27.06 5.06
C ASP A 231 20.92 -25.79 4.20
N ARG A 232 21.89 -24.91 4.47
CA ARG A 232 22.05 -23.62 3.78
C ARG A 232 22.34 -23.77 2.30
N THR A 233 23.03 -24.83 1.90
CA THR A 233 23.45 -25.05 0.50
C THR A 233 22.26 -25.42 -0.41
N LYS A 234 21.12 -25.78 0.17
CA LYS A 234 19.90 -26.14 -0.56
C LYS A 234 18.85 -25.04 -0.54
N GLN A 235 19.11 -23.94 0.13
CA GLN A 235 18.19 -22.82 0.19
C GLN A 235 18.38 -21.91 -1.05
N ASN A 236 17.28 -21.64 -1.74
CA ASN A 236 17.30 -20.67 -2.81
C ASN A 236 17.31 -19.25 -2.21
N VAL A 237 18.27 -18.45 -2.64
CA VAL A 237 18.27 -17.01 -2.34
C VAL A 237 17.45 -16.32 -3.41
N GLU A 238 16.38 -15.65 -2.99
CA GLU A 238 15.56 -14.87 -3.90
C GLU A 238 16.07 -13.41 -3.95
N GLY A 239 16.58 -13.01 -5.13
CA GLY A 239 17.11 -11.66 -5.35
C GLY A 239 16.11 -10.56 -4.95
N MET A 240 14.81 -10.78 -5.16
CA MET A 240 13.78 -9.84 -4.76
C MET A 240 13.80 -9.55 -3.25
N PHE A 241 13.99 -10.55 -2.40
CA PHE A 241 14.05 -10.33 -0.95
C PHE A 241 15.35 -9.68 -0.52
N MET A 242 16.48 -9.97 -1.19
CA MET A 242 17.71 -9.26 -0.93
C MET A 242 17.60 -7.76 -1.23
N PHE A 243 16.94 -7.40 -2.33
CA PHE A 243 16.62 -5.99 -2.62
C PHE A 243 15.63 -5.38 -1.63
N ALA A 244 14.64 -6.14 -1.16
CA ALA A 244 13.72 -5.68 -0.13
C ALA A 244 14.47 -5.33 1.17
N PHE A 245 15.31 -6.25 1.68
CA PHE A 245 16.09 -6.02 2.89
C PHE A 245 17.09 -4.87 2.74
N ALA A 246 17.76 -4.74 1.59
CA ALA A 246 18.63 -3.60 1.32
C ALA A 246 17.86 -2.26 1.33
N ALA A 247 16.64 -2.24 0.77
CA ALA A 247 15.78 -1.08 0.80
C ALA A 247 15.28 -0.76 2.22
N GLU A 248 14.99 -1.77 3.03
CA GLU A 248 14.60 -1.62 4.43
C GLU A 248 15.75 -1.02 5.26
N TYR A 249 16.97 -1.55 5.14
CA TYR A 249 18.14 -0.98 5.80
C TYR A 249 18.38 0.48 5.40
N ALA A 250 18.30 0.78 4.10
CA ALA A 250 18.50 2.15 3.60
C ALA A 250 17.43 3.10 4.16
N ALA A 251 16.17 2.67 4.21
CA ALA A 251 15.07 3.46 4.72
C ALA A 251 15.19 3.69 6.24
N LEU A 252 15.55 2.66 7.01
CA LEU A 252 15.77 2.76 8.46
C LEU A 252 17.01 3.59 8.81
N ALA A 253 18.09 3.49 8.01
CA ALA A 253 19.27 4.36 8.18
C ALA A 253 18.91 5.83 7.96
N ARG A 254 18.11 6.14 6.94
CA ARG A 254 17.59 7.49 6.71
C ARG A 254 16.73 7.96 7.88
N PHE A 255 15.84 7.12 8.39
CA PHE A 255 15.01 7.41 9.55
C PHE A 255 15.85 7.84 10.77
N LYS A 256 16.90 7.07 11.12
CA LYS A 256 17.81 7.41 12.24
C LYS A 256 18.62 8.70 12.06
N THR A 257 18.74 9.20 10.84
CA THR A 257 19.47 10.45 10.56
C THR A 257 18.56 11.67 10.49
N GLU A 258 17.28 11.48 10.20
CA GLU A 258 16.29 12.56 10.06
C GLU A 258 15.52 12.83 11.38
N TYR A 259 15.41 11.84 12.25
CA TYR A 259 14.67 11.88 13.52
C TYR A 259 15.50 11.37 14.70
#